data_26bdbfefcf0ead24e62f751545bb90ac
#
_entry.id   26bdbfefcf0ead24e62f751545bb90ac
#
_cell.length_a   1.000
_cell.length_b   1.000
_cell.length_c   1.000
_cell.angle_alpha   90.00
_cell.angle_beta   90.00
_cell.angle_gamma   90.00
#
_symmetry.space_group_name_H-M   'P 1'
#
loop_
_entity.id
_entity.type
_entity.pdbx_description
1 polymer ?
#
loop_
_entity_poly.entity_id
_entity_poly.type
_entity_poly.pdbx_seq_one_letter_code
_entity_poly.pdbx_strand_id
1 'polypeptide(L)' 'MNEDLSRYLWKGLDLKRYSVLRIIPQDAQNAVIIMFSNDVNDPHWCLQYKGNGHYFDTFQQLLDYYHSRRFKGL' A
#
# COMPACT_ATOMS: atom_id res chain seq x y z
N MET A 1 -22.05 -5.46 1.24
CA MET A 1 -21.94 -4.53 0.14
C MET A 1 -20.50 -4.29 -0.20
N ASN A 2 -20.30 -4.00 -1.41
CA ASN A 2 -18.93 -3.84 -1.87
C ASN A 2 -18.69 -2.42 -2.26
N GLU A 3 -17.89 -1.80 -1.49
CA GLU A 3 -17.43 -0.47 -1.81
C GLU A 3 -16.45 -0.56 -2.97
N ASP A 4 -16.61 0.32 -3.94
CA ASP A 4 -15.68 0.37 -5.05
C ASP A 4 -14.43 1.11 -4.63
N LEU A 5 -13.37 0.38 -4.36
CA LEU A 5 -12.10 0.94 -3.94
C LEU A 5 -11.17 1.26 -5.11
N SER A 6 -11.60 0.96 -6.35
CA SER A 6 -10.74 1.17 -7.51
C SER A 6 -10.41 2.65 -7.70
N ARG A 7 -11.21 3.55 -7.17
CA ARG A 7 -10.94 4.99 -7.29
C ARG A 7 -9.65 5.41 -6.59
N TYR A 8 -9.12 4.57 -5.70
CA TYR A 8 -7.86 4.85 -5.03
C TYR A 8 -6.66 4.36 -5.81
N LEU A 9 -6.88 3.59 -6.88
CA LEU A 9 -5.80 3.10 -7.73
C LEU A 9 -5.51 4.14 -8.81
N TRP A 10 -4.24 4.31 -9.10
CA TRP A 10 -3.84 5.27 -10.13
C TRP A 10 -2.64 4.73 -10.90
N LYS A 11 -2.28 5.48 -11.96
CA LYS A 11 -1.26 5.02 -12.90
C LYS A 11 0.12 4.85 -12.29
N GLY A 12 0.39 5.52 -11.19
CA GLY A 12 1.70 5.45 -10.55
C GLY A 12 1.98 4.16 -9.82
N LEU A 13 0.98 3.29 -9.65
CA LEU A 13 1.19 2.03 -8.96
C LEU A 13 1.93 1.06 -9.87
N ASP A 14 2.92 0.37 -9.32
CA ASP A 14 3.67 -0.64 -10.05
C ASP A 14 2.94 -1.97 -9.96
N LEU A 15 1.92 -2.13 -10.78
CA LEU A 15 1.10 -3.33 -10.78
C LEU A 15 1.70 -4.47 -11.60
N LYS A 16 2.84 -4.25 -12.25
CA LYS A 16 3.55 -5.31 -12.95
C LYS A 16 4.35 -6.17 -12.00
N ARG A 17 4.92 -5.57 -10.96
CA ARG A 17 5.75 -6.28 -10.00
C ARG A 17 5.02 -6.55 -8.69
N TYR A 18 4.04 -5.75 -8.34
CA TYR A 18 3.37 -5.81 -7.05
C TYR A 18 1.89 -6.10 -7.21
N SER A 19 1.35 -6.89 -6.30
CA SER A 19 -0.08 -7.16 -6.22
C SER A 19 -0.67 -6.36 -5.07
N VAL A 20 -1.83 -5.77 -5.28
CA VAL A 20 -2.53 -5.04 -4.24
C VAL A 20 -3.13 -6.04 -3.25
N LEU A 21 -2.76 -5.93 -1.98
CA LEU A 21 -3.32 -6.76 -0.93
C LEU A 21 -4.45 -6.07 -0.18
N ARG A 22 -4.27 -4.79 0.14
CA ARG A 22 -5.30 -4.04 0.85
C ARG A 22 -5.30 -2.60 0.41
N ILE A 23 -6.50 -2.03 0.40
CA ILE A 23 -6.71 -0.61 0.21
C ILE A 23 -7.41 -0.12 1.47
N ILE A 24 -6.76 0.76 2.22
CA ILE A 24 -7.25 1.22 3.51
C ILE A 24 -7.51 2.71 3.43
N PRO A 25 -8.77 3.12 3.22
CA PRO A 25 -9.08 4.54 3.11
C PRO A 25 -8.72 5.28 4.40
N GLN A 26 -8.08 6.42 4.25
CA GLN A 26 -7.75 7.31 5.36
C GLN A 26 -8.74 8.46 5.43
N ASP A 27 -9.20 8.92 4.27
CA ASP A 27 -10.23 9.95 4.17
C ASP A 27 -10.98 9.74 2.86
N ALA A 28 -11.83 10.69 2.47
CA ALA A 28 -12.68 10.54 1.30
C ALA A 28 -11.89 10.48 -0.01
N GLN A 29 -10.64 10.94 -0.01
CA GLN A 29 -9.86 11.08 -1.23
C GLN A 29 -8.57 10.28 -1.23
N ASN A 30 -8.12 9.83 -0.07
CA ASN A 30 -6.82 9.19 0.05
C ASN A 30 -6.91 7.86 0.75
N ALA A 31 -6.11 6.91 0.31
CA ALA A 31 -6.02 5.60 0.93
C ALA A 31 -4.56 5.14 0.98
N VAL A 32 -4.26 4.36 2.00
CA VAL A 32 -3.02 3.59 2.02
C VAL A 32 -3.24 2.34 1.20
N ILE A 33 -2.31 2.05 0.30
CA ILE A 33 -2.38 0.85 -0.54
C ILE A 33 -1.19 -0.02 -0.20
N ILE A 34 -1.49 -1.22 0.32
CA ILE A 34 -0.45 -2.17 0.70
C ILE A 34 -0.32 -3.18 -0.42
N MET A 35 0.90 -3.35 -0.92
CA MET A 35 1.19 -4.21 -2.03
C MET A 35 2.32 -5.17 -1.68
N PHE A 36 2.36 -6.30 -2.38
CA PHE A 36 3.33 -7.35 -2.13
C PHE A 36 3.92 -7.83 -3.46
N SER A 37 5.24 -8.06 -3.46
CA SER A 37 5.94 -8.70 -4.58
C SER A 37 6.54 -10.01 -4.11
N ASN A 38 6.36 -11.04 -4.92
CA ASN A 38 6.95 -12.34 -4.66
C ASN A 38 8.35 -12.49 -5.27
N ASP A 39 8.81 -11.50 -5.99
CA ASP A 39 10.12 -11.56 -6.65
C ASP A 39 11.23 -11.36 -5.64
N VAL A 40 12.21 -12.27 -5.64
CA VAL A 40 13.33 -12.21 -4.70
C VAL A 40 14.23 -10.99 -4.95
N ASN A 41 14.13 -10.37 -6.11
CA ASN A 41 14.94 -9.20 -6.44
C ASN A 41 14.30 -7.89 -6.01
N ASP A 42 13.07 -7.93 -5.53
CA ASP A 42 12.35 -6.74 -5.08
C ASP A 42 12.17 -6.74 -3.58
N PRO A 43 12.11 -5.57 -2.94
CA PRO A 43 11.55 -5.51 -1.59
C PRO A 43 10.13 -6.08 -1.64
N HIS A 44 9.80 -7.00 -0.73
CA HIS A 44 8.54 -7.71 -0.83
C HIS A 44 7.33 -6.84 -0.55
N TRP A 45 7.49 -5.79 0.23
CA TRP A 45 6.36 -4.98 0.70
C TRP A 45 6.46 -3.56 0.20
N CYS A 46 5.32 -3.01 -0.20
CA CYS A 46 5.23 -1.63 -0.64
C CYS A 46 4.00 -0.99 -0.01
N LEU A 47 4.18 0.23 0.49
CA LEU A 47 3.08 1.04 0.99
C LEU A 47 3.03 2.30 0.16
N GLN A 48 1.88 2.54 -0.48
CA GLN A 48 1.66 3.71 -1.31
C GLN A 48 0.68 4.65 -0.62
N TYR A 49 1.01 5.93 -0.60
CA TYR A 49 0.11 6.94 -0.07
C TYR A 49 0.39 8.26 -0.76
N LYS A 50 -0.64 8.88 -1.29
CA LYS A 50 -0.57 10.19 -1.95
C LYS A 50 0.53 10.25 -3.02
N GLY A 51 0.65 9.20 -3.81
CA GLY A 51 1.60 9.16 -4.91
C GLY A 51 3.02 8.82 -4.51
N ASN A 52 3.28 8.54 -3.24
CA ASN A 52 4.61 8.17 -2.76
C ASN A 52 4.64 6.70 -2.39
N GLY A 53 5.66 5.99 -2.87
CA GLY A 53 5.86 4.59 -2.56
C GLY A 53 6.98 4.40 -1.56
N HIS A 54 6.74 3.55 -0.57
CA HIS A 54 7.73 3.19 0.43
C HIS A 54 7.89 1.68 0.42
N TYR A 55 9.14 1.22 0.40
CA TYR A 55 9.45 -0.19 0.18
C TYR A 55 10.11 -0.76 1.41
N PHE A 56 9.73 -1.99 1.76
CA PHE A 56 10.23 -2.65 2.97
C PHE A 56 10.51 -4.12 2.68
N ASP A 57 11.54 -4.65 3.33
CA ASP A 57 11.88 -6.06 3.17
C ASP A 57 10.98 -6.96 3.99
N THR A 58 10.44 -6.48 5.10
CA THR A 58 9.59 -7.28 5.97
C THR A 58 8.29 -6.57 6.25
N PHE A 59 7.26 -7.37 6.57
CA PHE A 59 5.98 -6.79 6.95
C PHE A 59 6.07 -5.98 8.24
N GLN A 60 6.92 -6.40 9.16
CA GLN A 60 7.08 -5.67 10.41
C GLN A 60 7.60 -4.26 10.16
N GLN A 61 8.54 -4.10 9.22
CA GLN A 61 9.01 -2.77 8.86
C GLN A 61 7.88 -1.90 8.30
N LEU A 62 7.02 -2.50 7.48
CA LEU A 62 5.87 -1.78 6.95
C LEU A 62 4.93 -1.36 8.07
N LEU A 63 4.67 -2.26 9.01
CA LEU A 63 3.79 -1.94 10.15
C LEU A 63 4.38 -0.81 11.00
N ASP A 64 5.67 -0.86 11.24
CA ASP A 64 6.34 0.19 12.04
C ASP A 64 6.17 1.54 11.36
N TYR A 65 6.37 1.59 10.06
CA TYR A 65 6.17 2.83 9.32
C TYR A 65 4.70 3.25 9.37
N TYR A 66 3.78 2.31 9.16
CA TYR A 66 2.34 2.57 9.20
C TYR A 66 1.95 3.24 10.50
N HIS A 67 2.41 2.69 11.62
CA HIS A 67 2.07 3.23 12.93
C HIS A 67 2.75 4.57 13.19
N SER A 68 3.98 4.74 12.72
CA SER A 68 4.69 6.00 12.90
C SER A 68 4.01 7.16 12.18
N ARG A 69 3.33 6.87 11.08
CA ARG A 69 2.57 7.87 10.33
C ARG A 69 1.15 8.04 10.86
N ARG A 70 0.77 7.25 11.86
CA ARG A 70 -0.55 7.29 12.48
C ARG A 70 -1.67 7.03 11.48
N PHE A 71 -1.40 6.21 10.48
CA PHE A 71 -2.45 5.72 9.61
C PHE A 71 -3.42 4.87 10.40
N LYS A 72 -4.69 4.90 10.02
CA LYS A 72 -5.72 4.15 10.72
C LYS A 72 -6.23 3.01 9.85
N GLY A 73 -6.93 2.08 10.47
CA GLY A 73 -7.61 1.02 9.75
C GLY A 73 -6.85 -0.31 9.68
N LEU A 74 -5.74 -0.41 10.34
CA LEU A 74 -4.97 -1.66 10.34
C LEU A 74 -4.86 -2.23 11.74
#